data_7c8adbc5126d1e0df0ca70f798cddfce
#
_entry.id   7c8adbc5126d1e0df0ca70f798cddfce
#
_cell.length_a   1.000
_cell.length_b   1.000
_cell.length_c   1.000
_cell.angle_alpha   90.00
_cell.angle_beta   90.00
_cell.angle_gamma   90.00
#
_symmetry.space_group_name_H-M   'P 1'
#
loop_
_entity.id
_entity.type
_entity.pdbx_description
1 polymer ?
#
loop_
_entity_poly.entity_id
_entity_poly.type
_entity_poly.pdbx_seq_one_letter_code
_entity_poly.pdbx_strand_id
1 'polypeptide(L)'
;GNGNKDFYDVSLVDGYNVPLNITAEGGTGDCRAAGCVADLLSSCPTSLIIPDNKGQVIACRSACDAFKFPEYCCTGNHNIADTCPPNEYSKVFKAACPTAYSYAYDDASSTFTCTDANYTITFCGQT
;
A
#
# COMPACT_ATOMS: atom_id res chain seq x y z
N GLY A 1 2.23 3.78 21.39
CA GLY A 1 2.25 5.09 22.06
C GLY A 1 1.80 5.05 23.49
N ASN A 2 2.09 6.10 24.21
CA ASN A 2 1.87 6.19 25.66
C ASN A 2 0.41 6.56 25.98
N GLY A 3 -0.50 5.59 25.88
CA GLY A 3 -1.92 5.80 26.16
C GLY A 3 -2.71 6.50 25.08
N ASN A 4 -2.05 6.96 24.02
CA ASN A 4 -2.69 7.58 22.86
C ASN A 4 -2.90 6.55 21.78
N LYS A 5 -3.93 6.78 20.95
CA LYS A 5 -4.19 5.94 19.80
C LYS A 5 -3.14 6.16 18.72
N ASP A 6 -2.48 5.09 18.30
CA ASP A 6 -1.53 5.11 17.19
C ASP A 6 -2.27 4.82 15.88
N PHE A 7 -1.82 5.44 14.80
CA PHE A 7 -2.28 5.16 13.44
C PHE A 7 -1.13 4.54 12.66
N TYR A 8 -1.42 3.48 11.92
CA TYR A 8 -0.39 2.83 11.11
C TYR A 8 -0.98 2.31 9.80
N ASP A 9 -0.14 2.30 8.78
CA ASP A 9 -0.52 1.81 7.46
C ASP A 9 0.70 1.35 6.66
N VAL A 10 0.44 0.55 5.62
CA VAL A 10 1.39 0.22 4.56
C VAL A 10 0.82 0.80 3.27
N SER A 11 1.66 1.45 2.48
CA SER A 11 1.21 2.17 1.30
C SER A 11 1.90 1.68 0.03
N LEU A 12 1.11 1.50 -1.01
CA LEU A 12 1.57 1.22 -2.37
C LEU A 12 1.40 2.44 -3.28
N VAL A 13 1.12 3.62 -2.70
CA VAL A 13 0.87 4.85 -3.47
C VAL A 13 2.06 5.23 -4.34
N ASP A 14 3.27 4.93 -3.87
CA ASP A 14 4.51 5.18 -4.62
C ASP A 14 5.08 3.94 -5.31
N GLY A 15 4.38 2.81 -5.21
CA GLY A 15 4.79 1.55 -5.83
C GLY A 15 5.18 0.48 -4.81
N TYR A 16 5.73 -0.62 -5.32
CA TYR A 16 6.06 -1.82 -4.54
C TYR A 16 7.41 -2.38 -4.99
N ASN A 17 8.21 -2.86 -4.04
CA ASN A 17 9.39 -3.65 -4.40
C ASN A 17 9.54 -4.95 -3.59
N VAL A 18 9.24 -4.93 -2.29
CA VAL A 18 9.38 -6.12 -1.43
C VAL A 18 8.16 -6.27 -0.53
N PRO A 19 7.82 -7.50 -0.12
CA PRO A 19 6.74 -7.72 0.85
C PRO A 19 7.02 -7.01 2.17
N LEU A 20 5.98 -6.47 2.78
CA LEU A 20 6.06 -5.71 4.03
C LEU A 20 4.83 -6.01 4.87
N ASN A 21 5.02 -6.21 6.18
CA ASN A 21 3.92 -6.43 7.11
C ASN A 21 4.19 -5.72 8.44
N ILE A 22 3.14 -5.12 9.00
CA ILE A 22 3.17 -4.50 10.33
C ILE A 22 2.24 -5.29 11.23
N THR A 23 2.76 -5.80 12.35
CA THR A 23 1.95 -6.46 13.38
C THR A 23 2.01 -5.66 14.68
N ALA A 24 0.87 -5.64 15.40
CA ALA A 24 0.75 -4.97 16.70
C ALA A 24 0.58 -6.03 17.78
N GLU A 25 1.30 -5.91 18.90
CA GLU A 25 1.25 -6.86 20.00
C GLU A 25 0.98 -6.14 21.32
N GLY A 26 0.11 -6.72 22.13
CA GLY A 26 -0.16 -6.27 23.49
C GLY A 26 -1.04 -5.04 23.60
N GLY A 27 -1.57 -4.55 22.51
CA GLY A 27 -2.39 -3.33 22.49
C GLY A 27 -3.87 -3.59 22.65
N THR A 28 -4.63 -2.50 22.66
CA THR A 28 -6.09 -2.51 22.69
C THR A 28 -6.66 -1.69 21.53
N GLY A 29 -7.86 -2.08 21.09
CA GLY A 29 -8.54 -1.46 19.97
C GLY A 29 -8.53 -2.35 18.75
N ASP A 30 -8.40 -1.78 17.56
CA ASP A 30 -8.43 -2.52 16.31
C ASP A 30 -7.23 -3.46 16.17
N CYS A 31 -6.02 -2.93 16.24
CA CYS A 31 -4.74 -3.65 16.33
C CYS A 31 -4.51 -4.72 15.24
N ARG A 32 -5.18 -4.62 14.09
CA ARG A 32 -5.02 -5.59 13.00
C ARG A 32 -3.69 -5.43 12.30
N ALA A 33 -3.20 -6.52 11.69
CA ALA A 33 -2.01 -6.46 10.85
C ALA A 33 -2.30 -5.67 9.57
N ALA A 34 -1.34 -4.84 9.18
CA ALA A 34 -1.39 -4.10 7.91
C ALA A 34 -0.20 -4.52 7.06
N GLY A 35 -0.41 -4.73 5.77
CA GLY A 35 0.73 -5.09 4.96
C GLY A 35 0.41 -5.48 3.53
N CYS A 36 1.48 -5.77 2.81
CA CYS A 36 1.45 -6.32 1.48
C CYS A 36 2.49 -7.43 1.41
N VAL A 37 2.05 -8.67 1.64
CA VAL A 37 2.92 -9.85 1.65
C VAL A 37 2.81 -10.67 0.37
N ALA A 38 1.90 -10.31 -0.52
CA ALA A 38 1.76 -10.94 -1.83
C ALA A 38 2.96 -10.62 -2.72
N ASP A 39 3.22 -11.51 -3.67
CA ASP A 39 4.27 -11.26 -4.68
C ASP A 39 3.70 -10.39 -5.80
N LEU A 40 3.74 -9.07 -5.61
CA LEU A 40 3.26 -8.13 -6.62
C LEU A 40 4.20 -8.03 -7.83
N LEU A 41 5.43 -8.49 -7.73
CA LEU A 41 6.36 -8.44 -8.87
C LEU A 41 5.90 -9.38 -9.98
N SER A 42 5.39 -10.57 -9.61
CA SER A 42 4.92 -11.55 -10.60
C SER A 42 3.58 -11.18 -11.22
N SER A 43 2.77 -10.36 -10.56
CA SER A 43 1.46 -9.92 -11.04
C SER A 43 1.42 -8.46 -11.48
N CYS A 44 2.57 -7.80 -11.55
CA CYS A 44 2.66 -6.40 -11.90
C CYS A 44 2.19 -6.16 -13.34
N PRO A 45 1.27 -5.21 -13.59
CA PRO A 45 0.92 -4.83 -14.95
C PRO A 45 2.16 -4.44 -15.75
N THR A 46 2.23 -4.87 -17.01
CA THR A 46 3.43 -4.70 -17.85
C THR A 46 3.89 -3.25 -17.92
N SER A 47 2.95 -2.30 -17.98
CA SER A 47 3.28 -0.86 -18.06
C SER A 47 3.84 -0.28 -16.76
N LEU A 48 3.77 -1.03 -15.65
CA LEU A 48 4.26 -0.58 -14.34
C LEU A 48 5.55 -1.28 -13.90
N ILE A 49 6.06 -2.19 -14.69
CA ILE A 49 7.24 -2.99 -14.36
C ILE A 49 8.51 -2.12 -14.42
N ILE A 50 9.37 -2.28 -13.41
CA ILE A 50 10.76 -1.79 -13.45
C ILE A 50 11.66 -3.02 -13.52
N PRO A 51 12.33 -3.27 -14.66
CA PRO A 51 13.28 -4.39 -14.78
C PRO A 51 14.69 -3.98 -14.38
N ASP A 52 15.51 -4.97 -14.05
CA ASP A 52 16.95 -4.77 -13.90
C ASP A 52 17.66 -4.92 -15.27
N ASN A 53 19.01 -4.91 -15.25
CA ASN A 53 19.82 -5.02 -16.46
C ASN A 53 19.66 -6.37 -17.18
N LYS A 54 19.12 -7.38 -16.49
CA LYS A 54 18.92 -8.75 -17.02
C LYS A 54 17.47 -9.01 -17.39
N GLY A 55 16.60 -8.00 -17.30
CA GLY A 55 15.18 -8.15 -17.60
C GLY A 55 14.34 -8.72 -16.46
N GLN A 56 14.91 -8.92 -15.28
CA GLN A 56 14.15 -9.38 -14.12
C GLN A 56 13.38 -8.22 -13.49
N VAL A 57 12.13 -8.48 -13.09
CA VAL A 57 11.29 -7.47 -12.46
C VAL A 57 11.76 -7.25 -11.03
N ILE A 58 12.17 -6.03 -10.70
CA ILE A 58 12.67 -5.68 -9.36
C ILE A 58 11.74 -4.74 -8.61
N ALA A 59 10.79 -4.12 -9.29
CA ALA A 59 9.80 -3.25 -8.67
C ALA A 59 8.57 -3.13 -9.55
N CYS A 60 7.47 -2.70 -8.93
CA CYS A 60 6.20 -2.42 -9.59
C CYS A 60 5.80 -1.00 -9.23
N ARG A 61 5.72 -0.12 -10.23
CA ARG A 61 5.39 1.30 -10.02
C ARG A 61 3.91 1.46 -9.73
N SER A 62 3.55 2.53 -9.03
CA SER A 62 2.15 2.97 -9.04
C SER A 62 1.81 3.61 -10.37
N ALA A 63 0.52 3.67 -10.71
CA ALA A 63 0.08 4.35 -11.93
C ALA A 63 0.45 5.83 -11.89
N CYS A 64 0.34 6.46 -10.71
CA CYS A 64 0.77 7.85 -10.54
C CYS A 64 2.25 8.02 -10.88
N ASP A 65 3.10 7.16 -10.35
CA ASP A 65 4.54 7.24 -10.61
C ASP A 65 4.88 7.00 -12.09
N ALA A 66 4.19 6.04 -12.72
CA ALA A 66 4.46 5.66 -14.11
C ALA A 66 3.95 6.68 -15.11
N PHE A 67 2.73 7.20 -14.92
CA PHE A 67 2.05 8.02 -15.94
C PHE A 67 1.95 9.49 -15.58
N LYS A 68 2.03 9.86 -14.30
CA LYS A 68 1.95 11.24 -13.80
C LYS A 68 0.62 11.94 -14.14
N PHE A 69 -0.44 11.20 -14.45
CA PHE A 69 -1.74 11.79 -14.76
C PHE A 69 -2.48 12.18 -13.47
N PRO A 70 -3.19 13.33 -13.46
CA PRO A 70 -3.93 13.77 -12.26
C PRO A 70 -4.94 12.75 -11.76
N GLU A 71 -5.58 12.00 -12.66
CA GLU A 71 -6.57 10.97 -12.30
C GLU A 71 -5.95 9.81 -11.50
N TYR A 72 -4.66 9.54 -11.68
CA TYR A 72 -3.95 8.50 -10.91
C TYR A 72 -3.29 9.07 -9.66
N CYS A 73 -2.88 10.33 -9.70
CA CYS A 73 -2.17 10.98 -8.60
C CYS A 73 -3.10 11.71 -7.63
N CYS A 74 -4.38 11.79 -7.96
CA CYS A 74 -5.37 12.55 -7.18
C CYS A 74 -4.96 14.00 -7.01
N THR A 75 -4.57 14.63 -8.11
CA THR A 75 -4.14 16.04 -8.15
C THR A 75 -5.02 16.85 -9.10
N GLY A 76 -4.83 18.17 -9.14
CA GLY A 76 -5.59 19.06 -10.04
C GLY A 76 -7.10 18.92 -9.82
N ASN A 77 -7.82 18.61 -10.89
CA ASN A 77 -9.28 18.42 -10.83
C ASN A 77 -9.70 17.14 -10.11
N HIS A 78 -8.74 16.31 -9.68
CA HIS A 78 -8.97 15.04 -8.99
C HIS A 78 -8.45 15.08 -7.54
N ASN A 79 -8.45 16.24 -6.90
CA ASN A 79 -7.79 16.45 -5.61
C ASN A 79 -8.65 16.16 -4.39
N ILE A 80 -9.84 15.59 -4.58
CA ILE A 80 -10.70 15.11 -3.49
C ILE A 80 -11.16 13.68 -3.79
N ALA A 81 -11.61 12.96 -2.75
CA ALA A 81 -12.00 11.56 -2.88
C ALA A 81 -13.09 11.35 -3.93
N ASP A 82 -14.07 12.26 -4.00
CA ASP A 82 -15.18 12.14 -4.95
C ASP A 82 -14.74 12.25 -6.41
N THR A 83 -13.64 12.94 -6.67
CA THR A 83 -13.12 13.14 -8.03
C THR A 83 -11.92 12.24 -8.33
N CYS A 84 -11.52 11.39 -7.39
CA CYS A 84 -10.42 10.44 -7.57
C CYS A 84 -10.81 9.06 -7.06
N PRO A 85 -11.67 8.32 -7.80
CA PRO A 85 -12.03 6.96 -7.42
C PRO A 85 -10.89 5.99 -7.70
N PRO A 86 -10.98 4.74 -7.17
CA PRO A 86 -10.01 3.70 -7.53
C PRO A 86 -9.97 3.49 -9.05
N ASN A 87 -8.77 3.27 -9.56
CA ASN A 87 -8.55 3.01 -10.99
C ASN A 87 -8.21 1.53 -11.23
N GLU A 88 -8.07 1.16 -12.49
CA GLU A 88 -7.79 -0.23 -12.88
C GLU A 88 -6.49 -0.76 -12.27
N TYR A 89 -5.48 0.09 -12.09
CA TYR A 89 -4.19 -0.31 -11.53
C TYR A 89 -4.27 -0.44 -10.01
N SER A 90 -4.89 0.51 -9.33
CA SER A 90 -5.06 0.43 -7.87
C SER A 90 -5.91 -0.76 -7.46
N LYS A 91 -6.87 -1.16 -8.28
CA LYS A 91 -7.69 -2.36 -8.03
C LYS A 91 -6.86 -3.64 -8.07
N VAL A 92 -5.86 -3.73 -8.95
CA VAL A 92 -4.93 -4.87 -8.98
C VAL A 92 -4.16 -4.96 -7.65
N PHE A 93 -3.63 -3.84 -7.19
CA PHE A 93 -2.89 -3.79 -5.92
C PHE A 93 -3.80 -4.09 -4.73
N LYS A 94 -5.01 -3.55 -4.71
CA LYS A 94 -5.96 -3.79 -3.61
C LYS A 94 -6.40 -5.24 -3.53
N ALA A 95 -6.61 -5.88 -4.67
CA ALA A 95 -6.98 -7.30 -4.72
C ALA A 95 -5.86 -8.18 -4.14
N ALA A 96 -4.60 -7.84 -4.42
CA ALA A 96 -3.45 -8.57 -3.90
C ALA A 96 -3.17 -8.25 -2.43
N CYS A 97 -3.34 -7.00 -2.01
CA CYS A 97 -2.99 -6.53 -0.67
C CYS A 97 -4.13 -5.69 -0.08
N PRO A 98 -5.20 -6.33 0.41
CA PRO A 98 -6.41 -5.60 0.84
C PRO A 98 -6.20 -4.64 2.01
N THR A 99 -5.14 -4.80 2.80
CA THR A 99 -4.87 -3.96 3.97
C THR A 99 -3.86 -2.85 3.71
N ALA A 100 -3.39 -2.70 2.46
CA ALA A 100 -2.46 -1.63 2.10
C ALA A 100 -3.17 -0.55 1.29
N TYR A 101 -2.67 0.69 1.39
CA TYR A 101 -3.13 1.76 0.52
C TYR A 101 -2.78 1.43 -0.91
N SER A 102 -3.76 1.42 -1.78
CA SER A 102 -3.56 1.19 -3.22
C SER A 102 -3.58 2.49 -4.04
N TYR A 103 -4.10 3.57 -3.45
CA TYR A 103 -4.09 4.91 -4.03
C TYR A 103 -4.34 5.94 -2.91
N ALA A 104 -4.26 7.23 -3.22
CA ALA A 104 -4.19 8.30 -2.20
C ALA A 104 -5.39 8.36 -1.24
N TYR A 105 -6.59 8.04 -1.68
CA TYR A 105 -7.81 8.15 -0.87
C TYR A 105 -8.35 6.80 -0.38
N ASP A 106 -7.49 5.81 -0.25
CA ASP A 106 -7.87 4.44 0.16
C ASP A 106 -7.92 4.27 1.68
N ASP A 107 -8.38 5.29 2.41
CA ASP A 107 -8.30 5.34 3.88
C ASP A 107 -9.21 4.32 4.57
N ALA A 108 -10.42 4.08 4.04
CA ALA A 108 -11.46 3.35 4.75
C ALA A 108 -11.06 1.92 5.13
N SER A 109 -10.19 1.28 4.35
CA SER A 109 -9.77 -0.11 4.56
C SER A 109 -8.27 -0.27 4.75
N SER A 110 -7.53 0.84 4.86
CA SER A 110 -6.07 0.83 4.80
C SER A 110 -5.40 1.48 6.00
N THR A 111 -6.14 2.20 6.83
CA THR A 111 -5.62 2.81 8.06
C THR A 111 -6.10 2.00 9.26
N PHE A 112 -5.16 1.60 10.10
CA PHE A 112 -5.44 0.84 11.31
C PHE A 112 -4.97 1.60 12.52
N THR A 113 -5.57 1.29 13.67
CA THR A 113 -5.27 1.97 14.93
C THR A 113 -5.06 0.96 16.04
N CYS A 114 -4.20 1.31 16.99
CA CYS A 114 -3.95 0.51 18.19
C CYS A 114 -3.45 1.42 19.30
N THR A 115 -3.72 1.04 20.54
CA THR A 115 -3.29 1.79 21.72
C THR A 115 -2.39 0.91 22.58
N ASP A 116 -1.25 1.46 23.00
CA ASP A 116 -0.29 0.80 23.91
C ASP A 116 0.24 -0.53 23.36
N ALA A 117 0.49 -0.61 22.05
CA ALA A 117 1.05 -1.79 21.42
C ALA A 117 2.54 -1.64 21.14
N ASN A 118 3.20 -2.76 21.00
CA ASN A 118 4.51 -2.88 20.37
C ASN A 118 4.30 -3.29 18.92
N TYR A 119 5.08 -2.70 18.00
CA TYR A 119 4.93 -2.95 16.57
C TYR A 119 6.16 -3.67 16.05
N THR A 120 5.92 -4.65 15.19
CA THR A 120 6.97 -5.34 14.43
C THR A 120 6.74 -5.09 12.95
N ILE A 121 7.77 -4.56 12.28
CA ILE A 121 7.75 -4.34 10.82
C ILE A 121 8.64 -5.40 10.21
N THR A 122 8.05 -6.24 9.35
CA THR A 122 8.76 -7.37 8.73
C THR A 122 8.86 -7.12 7.23
N PHE A 123 10.10 -7.09 6.71
CA PHE A 123 10.38 -7.01 5.27
C PHE A 123 10.68 -8.40 4.75
N CYS A 124 10.12 -8.72 3.57
CA CYS A 124 10.35 -9.99 2.88
C CYS A 124 10.00 -11.21 3.72
N GLY A 125 9.19 -11.02 4.74
CA GLY A 125 8.74 -12.11 5.59
C GLY A 125 7.71 -12.98 4.89
N GLN A 126 7.64 -14.24 5.31
CA GLN A 126 6.59 -15.14 4.86
C GLN A 126 5.49 -15.21 5.91
N THR A 127 4.27 -15.25 5.44
CA THR A 127 3.11 -15.38 6.31
C THR A 127 2.65 -16.83 6.43
#